data_2fbcd31cedca3cb81776c23e8ea5757b
#
_entry.id   2fbcd31cedca3cb81776c23e8ea5757b
#
_cell.length_a   1.000
_cell.length_b   1.000
_cell.length_c   1.000
_cell.angle_alpha   90.00
_cell.angle_beta   90.00
_cell.angle_gamma   90.00
#
_symmetry.space_group_name_H-M   'P 1'
#
loop_
_entity.id
_entity.type
_entity.pdbx_description
1 polymer ?
#
loop_
_entity_poly.entity_id
_entity_poly.type
_entity_poly.pdbx_seq_one_letter_code
_entity_poly.pdbx_strand_id
1 'polypeptide(L)'
;MNKVYSLKYCPVTGGLIVVSELASRVIKKTCRRLTHILLAGSPAVYLYYPQISQAGIVRSDIAYQIYRDFAENKGLFVPGATDIPVYDKDGKLVRRLDKAPMADFSSVSSNGVATLVSPQYIVSVKHNGGYQSVSFGNGKNTYSLVDRNNHSSVDFHAPRLNKLVTEVIPSAITSEGTKANAYKDTERYTAFYRVGSGTQYTKDKDGNLVKVAGGYAFKTGGTTGVPLISDATIVSNPGQTYNPVNGPLPDYGAPGDSGSPLFAYDEQQKKWVIVAVLRAYAGINGATNWWNVIPTDYLNQVMQDDFDAPVDFVSGLPPPELDIRQNIRHRHPEPGQ
;
A
#
# COMPACT_ATOMS: atom_id res chain seq x y z
N MET A 1 -15.25 -34.77 -12.24
CA MET A 1 -15.65 -34.07 -13.47
C MET A 1 -14.63 -32.98 -13.77
N ASN A 2 -13.87 -33.11 -14.84
CA ASN A 2 -12.93 -32.08 -15.26
C ASN A 2 -13.72 -30.90 -15.85
N LYS A 3 -13.56 -29.72 -15.27
CA LYS A 3 -14.14 -28.48 -15.82
C LYS A 3 -13.30 -28.03 -17.01
N VAL A 4 -13.86 -28.11 -18.20
CA VAL A 4 -13.22 -27.62 -19.41
C VAL A 4 -13.57 -26.13 -19.57
N TYR A 5 -12.54 -25.31 -19.70
CA TYR A 5 -12.66 -23.88 -19.97
C TYR A 5 -12.08 -23.57 -21.35
N SER A 6 -12.70 -22.67 -22.07
CA SER A 6 -12.21 -22.18 -23.36
C SER A 6 -11.98 -20.68 -23.32
N LEU A 7 -10.95 -20.20 -24.02
CA LEU A 7 -10.73 -18.78 -24.25
C LEU A 7 -11.53 -18.36 -25.47
N LYS A 8 -12.33 -17.29 -25.31
CA LYS A 8 -13.10 -16.71 -26.43
C LYS A 8 -12.84 -15.20 -26.50
N TYR A 9 -12.74 -14.71 -27.71
CA TYR A 9 -12.65 -13.28 -27.97
C TYR A 9 -13.99 -12.60 -27.69
N CYS A 10 -13.97 -11.56 -26.86
CA CYS A 10 -15.14 -10.75 -26.57
C CYS A 10 -15.06 -9.43 -27.38
N PRO A 11 -15.91 -9.22 -28.36
CA PRO A 11 -15.87 -8.01 -29.18
C PRO A 11 -16.26 -6.74 -28.42
N VAL A 12 -16.88 -6.89 -27.24
CA VAL A 12 -17.27 -5.75 -26.39
C VAL A 12 -16.10 -5.25 -25.56
N THR A 13 -15.21 -6.14 -25.12
CA THR A 13 -14.05 -5.80 -24.30
C THR A 13 -12.75 -5.74 -25.09
N GLY A 14 -12.74 -6.18 -26.34
CA GLY A 14 -11.55 -6.26 -27.18
C GLY A 14 -10.50 -7.27 -26.69
N GLY A 15 -10.86 -8.20 -25.78
CA GLY A 15 -9.92 -9.12 -25.14
C GLY A 15 -10.40 -10.58 -25.14
N LEU A 16 -9.50 -11.48 -24.75
CA LEU A 16 -9.81 -12.89 -24.55
C LEU A 16 -10.40 -13.09 -23.14
N ILE A 17 -11.55 -13.76 -23.05
CA ILE A 17 -12.19 -14.12 -21.79
C ILE A 17 -12.25 -15.63 -21.63
N VAL A 18 -12.09 -16.08 -20.39
CA VAL A 18 -12.24 -17.49 -20.03
C VAL A 18 -13.73 -17.79 -19.83
N VAL A 19 -14.27 -18.72 -20.59
CA VAL A 19 -15.67 -19.15 -20.45
C VAL A 19 -15.75 -20.65 -20.19
N SER A 20 -16.61 -21.04 -19.24
CA SER A 20 -16.96 -22.45 -19.07
C SER A 20 -17.93 -22.88 -20.18
N GLU A 21 -17.92 -24.14 -20.54
CA GLU A 21 -18.82 -24.67 -21.59
C GLU A 21 -20.31 -24.43 -21.28
N LEU A 22 -20.68 -24.38 -20.01
CA LEU A 22 -22.03 -24.05 -19.55
C LEU A 22 -22.43 -22.59 -19.83
N ALA A 23 -21.47 -21.65 -19.77
CA ALA A 23 -21.74 -20.23 -20.00
C ALA A 23 -21.86 -19.87 -21.50
N SER A 24 -21.28 -20.68 -22.39
CA SER A 24 -21.25 -20.39 -23.82
C SER A 24 -22.63 -20.39 -24.48
N ARG A 25 -23.63 -21.09 -23.92
CA ARG A 25 -25.02 -21.09 -24.41
C ARG A 25 -25.82 -19.86 -23.94
N VAL A 26 -25.48 -19.29 -22.81
CA VAL A 26 -26.17 -18.11 -22.24
C VAL A 26 -25.74 -16.83 -22.96
N ILE A 27 -24.46 -16.69 -23.28
CA ILE A 27 -23.91 -15.50 -23.95
C ILE A 27 -24.53 -15.31 -25.37
N LYS A 28 -24.80 -16.39 -26.12
CA LYS A 28 -25.44 -16.29 -27.44
C LYS A 28 -26.89 -15.80 -27.38
N LYS A 29 -27.63 -16.07 -26.31
CA LYS A 29 -29.00 -15.58 -26.13
C LYS A 29 -29.07 -14.14 -25.64
N THR A 30 -28.12 -13.71 -24.86
CA THR A 30 -28.09 -12.34 -24.29
C THR A 30 -27.69 -11.31 -25.33
N CYS A 31 -26.75 -11.61 -26.24
CA CYS A 31 -26.36 -10.68 -27.31
C CYS A 31 -27.50 -10.47 -28.35
N ARG A 32 -28.41 -11.41 -28.56
CA ARG A 32 -29.52 -11.22 -29.48
C ARG A 32 -30.70 -10.42 -28.90
N ARG A 33 -30.83 -10.32 -27.56
CA ARG A 33 -31.90 -9.57 -26.89
C ARG A 33 -31.56 -8.12 -26.58
N LEU A 34 -30.28 -7.74 -26.59
CA LEU A 34 -29.86 -6.37 -26.32
C LEU A 34 -30.05 -5.39 -27.49
N THR A 35 -30.36 -5.88 -28.70
CA THR A 35 -30.64 -5.04 -29.89
C THR A 35 -32.10 -4.56 -29.98
N HIS A 36 -33.00 -5.01 -29.12
CA HIS A 36 -34.44 -4.65 -29.18
C HIS A 36 -35.01 -3.95 -27.93
N ILE A 37 -34.20 -3.53 -26.96
CA ILE A 37 -34.67 -2.86 -25.72
C ILE A 37 -34.19 -1.40 -25.64
N LEU A 38 -33.99 -0.73 -26.74
CA LEU A 38 -33.57 0.68 -26.78
C LEU A 38 -34.72 1.68 -26.97
N LEU A 39 -35.97 1.30 -26.68
CA LEU A 39 -37.11 2.23 -26.81
C LEU A 39 -38.23 1.88 -25.81
N ALA A 40 -38.02 2.05 -24.52
CA ALA A 40 -39.06 2.41 -23.54
C ALA A 40 -38.51 2.45 -22.12
N GLY A 41 -38.49 3.62 -21.50
CA GLY A 41 -38.56 3.79 -20.05
C GLY A 41 -37.25 3.51 -19.29
N SER A 42 -36.62 4.58 -18.86
CA SER A 42 -35.47 4.59 -17.94
C SER A 42 -35.58 3.61 -16.77
N PRO A 43 -34.65 2.65 -16.65
CA PRO A 43 -34.00 2.40 -15.39
C PRO A 43 -32.50 2.65 -15.57
N ALA A 44 -31.87 3.27 -14.56
CA ALA A 44 -30.45 3.50 -14.51
C ALA A 44 -29.70 2.19 -14.77
N VAL A 45 -29.23 2.00 -16.00
CA VAL A 45 -28.28 0.95 -16.33
C VAL A 45 -26.98 1.41 -15.72
N TYR A 46 -26.61 0.87 -14.56
CA TYR A 46 -25.23 0.92 -14.08
C TYR A 46 -24.38 0.20 -15.13
N LEU A 47 -23.83 0.96 -16.05
CA LEU A 47 -22.76 0.49 -16.91
C LEU A 47 -21.60 0.10 -16.00
N TYR A 48 -21.46 -1.18 -15.77
CA TYR A 48 -20.25 -1.75 -15.22
C TYR A 48 -19.16 -1.54 -16.26
N TYR A 49 -18.51 -0.37 -16.22
CA TYR A 49 -17.21 -0.22 -16.87
C TYR A 49 -16.27 -1.19 -16.17
N PRO A 50 -15.58 -2.07 -16.91
CA PRO A 50 -14.48 -2.80 -16.29
C PRO A 50 -13.53 -1.76 -15.69
N GLN A 51 -13.43 -1.75 -14.38
CA GLN A 51 -12.51 -0.89 -13.68
C GLN A 51 -11.12 -1.31 -14.15
N ILE A 52 -10.52 -0.52 -15.03
CA ILE A 52 -9.11 -0.68 -15.35
C ILE A 52 -8.40 -0.47 -14.01
N SER A 53 -7.77 -1.53 -13.49
CA SER A 53 -7.05 -1.45 -12.22
C SER A 53 -5.91 -0.46 -12.37
N GLN A 54 -6.06 0.70 -11.77
CA GLN A 54 -5.11 1.79 -11.79
C GLN A 54 -4.48 1.85 -10.41
N ALA A 55 -3.17 1.92 -10.34
CA ALA A 55 -2.47 2.04 -9.08
C ALA A 55 -1.27 2.98 -9.22
N GLY A 56 -1.09 3.86 -8.22
CA GLY A 56 -0.07 4.90 -8.27
C GLY A 56 -0.34 5.97 -9.34
N ILE A 57 -0.90 7.11 -8.93
CA ILE A 57 -1.12 8.25 -9.83
C ILE A 57 -0.30 9.42 -9.33
N VAL A 58 0.57 9.92 -10.21
CA VAL A 58 1.50 11.01 -9.95
C VAL A 58 1.37 12.13 -10.99
N ARG A 59 1.95 13.31 -10.72
CA ARG A 59 1.93 14.43 -11.66
C ARG A 59 2.76 14.12 -12.90
N SER A 60 2.24 14.47 -14.07
CA SER A 60 2.93 14.27 -15.34
C SER A 60 4.04 15.29 -15.62
N ASP A 61 4.00 16.46 -14.98
CA ASP A 61 5.02 17.51 -15.15
C ASP A 61 6.29 17.28 -14.31
N ILE A 62 6.27 16.32 -13.38
CA ILE A 62 7.47 15.86 -12.67
C ILE A 62 7.95 14.57 -13.33
N ALA A 63 9.27 14.42 -13.51
CA ALA A 63 9.82 13.21 -14.09
C ALA A 63 9.45 11.99 -13.24
N TYR A 64 8.90 10.96 -13.89
CA TYR A 64 8.45 9.75 -13.19
C TYR A 64 9.56 9.07 -12.38
N GLN A 65 10.80 9.16 -12.83
CA GLN A 65 11.97 8.63 -12.12
C GLN A 65 12.13 9.23 -10.71
N ILE A 66 11.72 10.49 -10.50
CA ILE A 66 11.78 11.14 -9.17
C ILE A 66 10.90 10.40 -8.15
N TYR A 67 9.71 9.96 -8.55
CA TYR A 67 8.81 9.18 -7.69
C TYR A 67 9.38 7.78 -7.39
N ARG A 68 10.11 7.19 -8.33
CA ARG A 68 10.83 5.93 -8.12
C ARG A 68 12.00 6.12 -7.15
N ASP A 69 12.82 7.13 -7.39
CA ASP A 69 13.98 7.46 -6.53
C ASP A 69 13.53 7.74 -5.10
N PHE A 70 12.40 8.44 -4.94
CA PHE A 70 11.78 8.66 -3.63
C PHE A 70 11.46 7.33 -2.93
N ALA A 71 10.72 6.43 -3.59
CA ALA A 71 10.31 5.16 -3.02
C ALA A 71 11.47 4.18 -2.76
N GLU A 72 12.54 4.29 -3.55
CA GLU A 72 13.71 3.43 -3.47
C GLU A 72 14.85 4.04 -2.64
N ASN A 73 14.63 5.21 -2.04
CA ASN A 73 15.64 5.96 -1.27
C ASN A 73 16.94 6.22 -2.05
N LYS A 74 16.80 6.59 -3.34
CA LYS A 74 17.92 6.84 -4.25
C LYS A 74 18.15 8.33 -4.49
N GLY A 75 19.33 8.66 -4.99
CA GLY A 75 19.70 10.03 -5.34
C GLY A 75 19.61 10.97 -4.14
N LEU A 76 18.80 12.04 -4.25
CA LEU A 76 18.59 13.01 -3.18
C LEU A 76 17.73 12.46 -2.04
N PHE A 77 17.04 11.34 -2.23
CA PHE A 77 16.08 10.78 -1.28
C PHE A 77 16.70 9.72 -0.35
N VAL A 78 17.97 9.86 -0.02
CA VAL A 78 18.59 8.99 0.99
C VAL A 78 17.96 9.22 2.37
N PRO A 79 17.78 8.17 3.20
CA PRO A 79 17.20 8.32 4.52
C PRO A 79 17.90 9.40 5.35
N GLY A 80 17.13 10.25 6.01
CA GLY A 80 17.66 11.34 6.83
C GLY A 80 18.01 12.63 6.08
N ALA A 81 17.99 12.64 4.74
CA ALA A 81 18.19 13.87 3.96
C ALA A 81 17.09 14.90 4.27
N THR A 82 17.47 16.16 4.35
CA THR A 82 16.56 17.27 4.68
C THR A 82 16.53 18.28 3.55
N ASP A 83 15.42 19.05 3.49
CA ASP A 83 15.28 20.19 2.57
C ASP A 83 15.53 19.80 1.11
N ILE A 84 14.92 18.72 0.65
CA ILE A 84 15.13 18.13 -0.67
C ILE A 84 14.32 18.92 -1.71
N PRO A 85 14.97 19.52 -2.74
CA PRO A 85 14.27 20.22 -3.81
C PRO A 85 13.59 19.25 -4.77
N VAL A 86 12.39 19.61 -5.22
CA VAL A 86 11.65 18.89 -6.27
C VAL A 86 11.49 19.82 -7.46
N TYR A 87 12.01 19.42 -8.61
CA TYR A 87 11.92 20.15 -9.86
C TYR A 87 10.95 19.47 -10.83
N ASP A 88 10.28 20.28 -11.65
CA ASP A 88 9.54 19.78 -12.78
C ASP A 88 10.46 19.44 -13.98
N LYS A 89 9.88 18.93 -15.05
CA LYS A 89 10.61 18.55 -16.28
C LYS A 89 11.28 19.72 -16.98
N ASP A 90 10.82 20.95 -16.72
CA ASP A 90 11.38 22.19 -17.28
C ASP A 90 12.50 22.76 -16.38
N GLY A 91 12.83 22.07 -15.29
CA GLY A 91 13.86 22.48 -14.34
C GLY A 91 13.41 23.58 -13.37
N LYS A 92 12.11 23.88 -13.31
CA LYS A 92 11.56 24.83 -12.36
C LYS A 92 11.33 24.17 -11.02
N LEU A 93 11.72 24.84 -9.93
CA LEU A 93 11.46 24.38 -8.58
C LEU A 93 9.93 24.34 -8.32
N VAL A 94 9.41 23.16 -8.05
CA VAL A 94 8.02 22.97 -7.63
C VAL A 94 7.87 23.37 -6.17
N ARG A 95 8.58 22.70 -5.28
CA ARG A 95 8.67 22.93 -3.83
C ARG A 95 9.82 22.10 -3.25
N ARG A 96 9.99 22.18 -1.93
CA ARG A 96 10.97 21.38 -1.20
C ARG A 96 10.28 20.43 -0.23
N LEU A 97 10.90 19.27 0.02
CA LEU A 97 10.55 18.41 1.15
C LEU A 97 11.31 18.94 2.37
N ASP A 98 10.65 19.77 3.15
CA ASP A 98 11.26 20.54 4.24
C ASP A 98 10.63 20.30 5.62
N LYS A 99 9.56 19.46 5.68
CA LYS A 99 8.80 19.26 6.91
C LYS A 99 9.32 18.11 7.79
N ALA A 100 10.13 17.22 7.22
CA ALA A 100 10.69 16.07 7.93
C ALA A 100 11.95 15.59 7.21
N PRO A 101 12.87 14.91 7.92
CA PRO A 101 13.95 14.17 7.25
C PRO A 101 13.38 13.08 6.35
N MET A 102 14.08 12.70 5.31
CA MET A 102 13.63 11.65 4.40
C MET A 102 13.46 10.31 5.14
N ALA A 103 12.35 9.64 4.90
CA ALA A 103 12.03 8.34 5.48
C ALA A 103 12.90 7.23 4.87
N ASP A 104 13.14 6.17 5.65
CA ASP A 104 13.67 4.91 5.16
C ASP A 104 12.51 3.97 4.80
N PHE A 105 12.41 3.60 3.52
CA PHE A 105 11.37 2.70 3.02
C PHE A 105 11.86 1.27 2.81
N SER A 106 13.04 0.91 3.30
CA SER A 106 13.60 -0.43 3.12
C SER A 106 12.74 -1.55 3.70
N SER A 107 11.94 -1.24 4.72
CA SER A 107 10.97 -2.17 5.34
C SER A 107 9.75 -2.47 4.47
N VAL A 108 9.49 -1.67 3.43
CA VAL A 108 8.40 -1.94 2.49
C VAL A 108 8.79 -3.08 1.57
N SER A 109 7.94 -4.09 1.48
CA SER A 109 8.20 -5.26 0.63
C SER A 109 8.46 -4.89 -0.82
N SER A 110 9.23 -5.69 -1.54
CA SER A 110 9.60 -5.42 -2.94
C SER A 110 8.39 -5.29 -3.85
N ASN A 111 7.30 -5.99 -3.54
CA ASN A 111 6.02 -5.88 -4.24
C ASN A 111 5.10 -4.77 -3.69
N GLY A 112 5.55 -3.99 -2.70
CA GLY A 112 4.86 -2.80 -2.19
C GLY A 112 3.55 -3.03 -1.43
N VAL A 113 3.18 -4.28 -1.14
CA VAL A 113 1.86 -4.63 -0.56
C VAL A 113 1.89 -4.85 0.95
N ALA A 114 3.06 -4.89 1.55
CA ALA A 114 3.23 -5.13 2.98
C ALA A 114 4.46 -4.40 3.52
N THR A 115 4.49 -4.17 4.82
CA THR A 115 5.58 -3.50 5.50
C THR A 115 6.03 -4.30 6.71
N LEU A 116 7.34 -4.51 6.83
CA LEU A 116 7.95 -5.17 7.97
C LEU A 116 7.87 -4.26 9.19
N VAL A 117 7.30 -4.75 10.29
CA VAL A 117 7.11 -4.02 11.55
C VAL A 117 7.79 -4.69 12.74
N SER A 118 8.23 -5.92 12.56
CA SER A 118 9.16 -6.62 13.44
C SER A 118 9.99 -7.57 12.59
N PRO A 119 11.07 -8.16 13.10
CA PRO A 119 11.88 -9.08 12.31
C PRO A 119 11.12 -10.26 11.69
N GLN A 120 9.93 -10.58 12.16
CA GLN A 120 9.15 -11.73 11.68
C GLN A 120 7.70 -11.40 11.32
N TYR A 121 7.26 -10.14 11.46
CA TYR A 121 5.89 -9.73 11.16
C TYR A 121 5.82 -8.60 10.16
N ILE A 122 4.86 -8.73 9.28
CA ILE A 122 4.47 -7.68 8.34
C ILE A 122 3.04 -7.22 8.62
N VAL A 123 2.69 -6.04 8.14
CA VAL A 123 1.31 -5.53 8.16
C VAL A 123 0.83 -5.26 6.75
N SER A 124 -0.44 -5.55 6.50
CA SER A 124 -1.11 -5.33 5.22
C SER A 124 -2.64 -5.40 5.41
N VAL A 125 -3.39 -5.50 4.32
CA VAL A 125 -4.84 -5.70 4.33
C VAL A 125 -5.20 -7.16 4.04
N LYS A 126 -6.19 -7.70 4.75
CA LYS A 126 -6.57 -9.12 4.63
C LYS A 126 -7.20 -9.48 3.29
N HIS A 127 -7.80 -8.51 2.56
CA HIS A 127 -8.34 -8.79 1.23
C HIS A 127 -7.25 -9.11 0.19
N ASN A 128 -5.98 -8.80 0.47
CA ASN A 128 -4.82 -9.28 -0.30
C ASN A 128 -4.53 -10.77 -0.03
N GLY A 129 -5.54 -11.62 -0.11
CA GLY A 129 -5.41 -13.05 0.20
C GLY A 129 -4.50 -13.84 -0.76
N GLY A 130 -4.11 -13.24 -1.90
CA GLY A 130 -3.40 -13.94 -2.97
C GLY A 130 -1.90 -14.07 -2.80
N TYR A 131 -1.23 -13.17 -2.06
CA TYR A 131 0.22 -13.27 -1.89
C TYR A 131 0.60 -14.29 -0.81
N GLN A 132 1.65 -15.06 -1.06
CA GLN A 132 2.11 -16.14 -0.17
C GLN A 132 3.49 -15.87 0.40
N SER A 133 4.19 -14.89 -0.13
CA SER A 133 5.54 -14.52 0.28
C SER A 133 5.83 -13.06 0.02
N VAL A 134 6.83 -12.55 0.71
CA VAL A 134 7.39 -11.21 0.53
C VAL A 134 8.92 -11.28 0.43
N SER A 135 9.52 -10.25 -0.12
CA SER A 135 10.96 -10.01 -0.12
C SER A 135 11.23 -8.54 0.21
N PHE A 136 12.46 -8.24 0.63
CA PHE A 136 12.88 -6.90 1.01
C PHE A 136 14.21 -6.56 0.37
N GLY A 137 14.59 -5.28 0.41
CA GLY A 137 15.87 -4.81 -0.09
C GLY A 137 16.07 -5.16 -1.56
N ASN A 138 17.09 -5.94 -1.86
CA ASN A 138 17.43 -6.36 -3.22
C ASN A 138 16.61 -7.57 -3.74
N GLY A 139 15.65 -8.06 -2.97
CA GLY A 139 14.79 -9.18 -3.34
C GLY A 139 15.45 -10.58 -3.34
N LYS A 140 16.68 -10.71 -2.83
CA LYS A 140 17.41 -11.99 -2.81
C LYS A 140 16.80 -13.02 -1.88
N ASN A 141 16.24 -12.58 -0.75
CA ASN A 141 15.60 -13.44 0.22
C ASN A 141 14.09 -13.39 0.06
N THR A 142 13.46 -14.57 0.07
CA THR A 142 12.01 -14.72 0.07
C THR A 142 11.56 -15.25 1.42
N TYR A 143 10.49 -14.67 1.95
CA TYR A 143 9.89 -15.00 3.23
C TYR A 143 8.45 -15.43 3.01
N SER A 144 8.15 -16.68 3.36
CA SER A 144 6.80 -17.23 3.23
C SER A 144 5.93 -16.83 4.41
N LEU A 145 4.65 -16.59 4.15
CA LEU A 145 3.67 -16.37 5.20
C LEU A 145 3.28 -17.73 5.81
N VAL A 146 3.52 -17.89 7.11
CA VAL A 146 3.15 -19.11 7.86
C VAL A 146 1.86 -18.95 8.65
N ASP A 147 1.51 -17.73 8.97
CA ASP A 147 0.26 -17.36 9.61
C ASP A 147 -0.17 -16.00 9.08
N ARG A 148 -1.47 -15.83 8.79
CA ARG A 148 -1.97 -14.57 8.24
C ARG A 148 -2.44 -13.59 9.30
N ASN A 149 -2.83 -14.08 10.46
CA ASN A 149 -3.35 -13.25 11.55
C ASN A 149 -4.36 -12.22 11.06
N ASN A 150 -5.43 -12.71 10.44
CA ASN A 150 -6.49 -11.86 9.91
C ASN A 150 -7.32 -11.26 11.04
N HIS A 151 -7.41 -9.95 11.10
CA HIS A 151 -8.29 -9.27 12.06
C HIS A 151 -9.76 -9.64 11.80
N SER A 152 -10.54 -9.87 12.86
CA SER A 152 -11.92 -10.37 12.76
C SER A 152 -12.86 -9.40 12.04
N SER A 153 -12.77 -8.11 12.31
CA SER A 153 -13.70 -7.09 11.81
C SER A 153 -13.07 -6.05 10.87
N VAL A 154 -11.79 -5.72 11.03
CA VAL A 154 -11.09 -4.73 10.20
C VAL A 154 -10.42 -5.43 9.03
N ASP A 155 -10.37 -4.79 7.87
CA ASP A 155 -9.60 -5.26 6.72
C ASP A 155 -8.10 -5.01 6.94
N PHE A 156 -7.55 -5.78 7.87
CA PHE A 156 -6.15 -5.72 8.31
C PHE A 156 -5.67 -7.13 8.64
N HIS A 157 -4.41 -7.40 8.40
CA HIS A 157 -3.74 -8.59 8.88
C HIS A 157 -2.26 -8.32 9.22
N ALA A 158 -1.71 -9.16 10.08
CA ALA A 158 -0.33 -9.10 10.52
C ALA A 158 0.37 -10.47 10.32
N PRO A 159 0.65 -10.86 9.07
CA PRO A 159 1.25 -12.15 8.78
C PRO A 159 2.59 -12.35 9.49
N ARG A 160 2.77 -13.56 10.05
CA ARG A 160 4.06 -14.03 10.52
C ARG A 160 4.84 -14.66 9.38
N LEU A 161 6.13 -14.37 9.31
CA LEU A 161 7.04 -14.91 8.32
C LEU A 161 7.69 -16.20 8.82
N ASN A 162 8.10 -17.08 7.91
CA ASN A 162 8.70 -18.38 8.23
C ASN A 162 10.11 -18.28 8.84
N LYS A 163 10.76 -17.13 8.72
CA LYS A 163 12.09 -16.86 9.27
C LYS A 163 12.27 -15.36 9.53
N LEU A 164 13.27 -15.01 10.33
CA LEU A 164 13.59 -13.61 10.63
C LEU A 164 14.16 -12.90 9.42
N VAL A 165 13.71 -11.67 9.20
CA VAL A 165 14.28 -10.74 8.22
C VAL A 165 15.44 -10.02 8.88
N THR A 166 16.60 -10.06 8.25
CA THR A 166 17.84 -9.50 8.80
C THR A 166 18.49 -8.43 7.90
N GLU A 167 18.03 -8.31 6.66
CA GLU A 167 18.62 -7.38 5.68
C GLU A 167 18.06 -5.96 5.71
N VAL A 168 16.95 -5.74 6.41
CA VAL A 168 16.32 -4.43 6.56
C VAL A 168 15.83 -4.21 7.99
N ILE A 169 15.73 -2.95 8.38
CA ILE A 169 15.21 -2.57 9.70
C ILE A 169 13.70 -2.45 9.65
N PRO A 170 12.96 -3.11 10.55
CA PRO A 170 11.52 -2.93 10.66
C PRO A 170 11.13 -1.47 10.89
N SER A 171 10.02 -1.03 10.31
CA SER A 171 9.46 0.30 10.57
C SER A 171 8.87 0.39 11.97
N ALA A 172 9.07 1.53 12.62
CA ALA A 172 8.32 1.88 13.82
C ALA A 172 6.82 1.94 13.53
N ILE A 173 6.02 1.60 14.52
CA ILE A 173 4.56 1.66 14.45
C ILE A 173 4.10 2.83 15.33
N THR A 174 3.01 3.47 14.91
CA THR A 174 2.38 4.52 15.71
C THR A 174 1.99 4.02 17.09
N SER A 175 2.25 4.82 18.12
CA SER A 175 1.79 4.55 19.50
C SER A 175 0.32 4.95 19.72
N GLU A 176 -0.27 5.73 18.82
CA GLU A 176 -1.64 6.23 18.95
C GLU A 176 -2.71 5.21 18.56
N GLY A 177 -2.32 4.18 17.80
CA GLY A 177 -3.24 3.14 17.35
C GLY A 177 -4.44 3.72 16.61
N THR A 178 -5.64 3.28 16.98
CA THR A 178 -6.90 3.72 16.38
C THR A 178 -7.54 4.94 17.07
N LYS A 179 -6.80 5.69 17.86
CA LYS A 179 -7.33 6.89 18.50
C LYS A 179 -7.83 7.89 17.46
N ALA A 180 -9.10 8.21 17.54
CA ALA A 180 -9.72 9.22 16.68
C ALA A 180 -8.98 10.56 16.77
N ASN A 181 -8.82 11.22 15.65
CA ASN A 181 -8.20 12.54 15.53
C ASN A 181 -6.71 12.65 15.89
N ALA A 182 -6.04 11.59 16.35
CA ALA A 182 -4.62 11.66 16.73
C ALA A 182 -3.74 12.23 15.61
N TYR A 183 -3.97 11.78 14.38
CA TYR A 183 -3.15 12.17 13.22
C TYR A 183 -3.55 13.50 12.58
N LYS A 184 -4.54 14.20 13.12
CA LYS A 184 -4.93 15.58 12.75
C LYS A 184 -4.04 16.63 13.40
N ASP A 185 -3.29 16.25 14.43
CA ASP A 185 -2.33 17.14 15.07
C ASP A 185 -1.13 17.37 14.13
N THR A 186 -1.19 18.48 13.40
CA THR A 186 -0.17 18.86 12.42
C THR A 186 1.12 19.38 13.04
N GLU A 187 1.14 19.68 14.33
CA GLU A 187 2.35 20.03 15.08
C GLU A 187 3.12 18.76 15.44
N ARG A 188 2.41 17.67 15.70
CA ARG A 188 3.01 16.37 15.98
C ARG A 188 3.29 15.58 14.72
N TYR A 189 2.31 15.43 13.82
CA TYR A 189 2.47 14.68 12.56
C TYR A 189 2.64 15.65 11.41
N THR A 190 3.89 15.98 11.10
CA THR A 190 4.23 17.11 10.21
C THR A 190 4.30 16.73 8.74
N ALA A 191 4.50 15.47 8.41
CA ALA A 191 4.56 14.97 7.04
C ALA A 191 3.96 13.58 6.91
N PHE A 192 3.34 13.31 5.75
CA PHE A 192 2.78 12.01 5.41
C PHE A 192 3.33 11.55 4.07
N TYR A 193 3.94 10.36 4.04
CA TYR A 193 4.50 9.73 2.85
C TYR A 193 3.85 8.37 2.60
N ARG A 194 3.71 8.02 1.34
CA ARG A 194 3.29 6.68 0.94
C ARG A 194 4.26 6.07 -0.06
N VAL A 195 4.28 4.75 -0.13
CA VAL A 195 5.01 3.96 -1.14
C VAL A 195 4.12 2.80 -1.57
N GLY A 196 4.10 2.51 -2.86
CA GLY A 196 3.35 1.38 -3.41
C GLY A 196 3.92 0.95 -4.76
N SER A 197 3.39 -0.14 -5.34
CA SER A 197 3.90 -0.70 -6.59
C SER A 197 2.82 -1.23 -7.52
N GLY A 198 1.60 -0.79 -7.37
CA GLY A 198 0.54 -1.15 -8.30
C GLY A 198 0.77 -0.64 -9.73
N THR A 199 -0.22 -0.72 -10.61
CA THR A 199 -0.14 -0.16 -11.97
C THR A 199 -0.01 1.37 -11.90
N GLN A 200 0.89 1.95 -12.68
CA GLN A 200 1.34 3.32 -12.51
C GLN A 200 0.88 4.22 -13.65
N TYR A 201 0.40 5.40 -13.29
CA TYR A 201 -0.09 6.42 -14.21
C TYR A 201 0.47 7.78 -13.88
N THR A 202 0.68 8.59 -14.89
CA THR A 202 0.85 10.03 -14.74
C THR A 202 -0.46 10.74 -15.03
N LYS A 203 -0.75 11.81 -14.33
CA LYS A 203 -1.92 12.66 -14.50
C LYS A 203 -1.48 14.08 -14.83
N ASP A 204 -2.03 14.67 -15.89
CA ASP A 204 -1.79 16.07 -16.23
C ASP A 204 -2.77 17.00 -15.49
N LYS A 205 -2.61 18.32 -15.73
CA LYS A 205 -3.47 19.35 -15.12
C LYS A 205 -4.92 19.28 -15.58
N ASP A 206 -5.14 18.74 -16.78
CA ASP A 206 -6.47 18.60 -17.37
C ASP A 206 -7.15 17.30 -16.93
N GLY A 207 -6.44 16.47 -16.16
CA GLY A 207 -6.93 15.22 -15.60
C GLY A 207 -6.71 14.00 -16.50
N ASN A 208 -6.00 14.13 -17.62
CA ASN A 208 -5.69 13.01 -18.51
C ASN A 208 -4.69 12.07 -17.85
N LEU A 209 -4.97 10.77 -17.97
CA LEU A 209 -4.16 9.71 -17.40
C LEU A 209 -3.38 8.98 -18.50
N VAL A 210 -2.08 8.80 -18.27
CA VAL A 210 -1.20 8.01 -19.13
C VAL A 210 -0.58 6.89 -18.30
N LYS A 211 -0.76 5.63 -18.74
CA LYS A 211 -0.11 4.49 -18.11
C LYS A 211 1.38 4.52 -18.36
N VAL A 212 2.17 4.38 -17.29
CA VAL A 212 3.63 4.39 -17.32
C VAL A 212 4.22 3.01 -17.09
N ALA A 213 3.64 2.23 -16.17
CA ALA A 213 4.14 0.90 -15.84
C ALA A 213 3.01 -0.04 -15.42
N GLY A 214 3.22 -1.33 -15.62
CA GLY A 214 2.37 -2.39 -15.09
C GLY A 214 2.51 -2.53 -13.57
N GLY A 215 1.54 -3.20 -12.94
CA GLY A 215 1.58 -3.49 -11.51
C GLY A 215 2.81 -4.30 -11.13
N TYR A 216 3.38 -3.96 -9.98
CA TYR A 216 4.53 -4.62 -9.35
C TYR A 216 5.84 -4.57 -10.15
N ALA A 217 5.91 -3.73 -11.17
CA ALA A 217 7.15 -3.51 -11.94
C ALA A 217 8.19 -2.74 -11.12
N PHE A 218 7.75 -1.69 -10.43
CA PHE A 218 8.59 -0.85 -9.56
C PHE A 218 7.74 -0.29 -8.41
N LYS A 219 8.41 0.14 -7.35
CA LYS A 219 7.81 1.01 -6.34
C LYS A 219 7.87 2.47 -6.80
N THR A 220 6.80 3.21 -6.50
CA THR A 220 6.79 4.67 -6.48
C THR A 220 6.30 5.14 -5.14
N GLY A 221 6.59 6.36 -4.82
CA GLY A 221 6.13 6.97 -3.58
C GLY A 221 6.15 8.47 -3.68
N GLY A 222 5.57 9.08 -2.68
CA GLY A 222 5.50 10.51 -2.60
C GLY A 222 4.74 10.99 -1.36
N THR A 223 4.31 12.23 -1.45
CA THR A 223 3.63 12.93 -0.37
C THR A 223 2.12 12.79 -0.50
N THR A 224 1.43 12.85 0.63
CA THR A 224 -0.02 13.03 0.68
C THR A 224 -0.36 14.12 1.68
N GLY A 225 -1.52 14.76 1.51
CA GLY A 225 -1.98 15.80 2.41
C GLY A 225 -2.36 15.24 3.79
N VAL A 226 -2.62 16.16 4.72
CA VAL A 226 -3.09 15.81 6.06
C VAL A 226 -4.40 15.05 5.94
N PRO A 227 -4.47 13.85 6.50
CA PRO A 227 -5.65 13.01 6.40
C PRO A 227 -6.82 13.55 7.23
N LEU A 228 -8.02 13.34 6.72
CA LEU A 228 -9.23 13.39 7.53
C LEU A 228 -9.39 12.04 8.23
N ILE A 229 -9.69 12.04 9.52
CA ILE A 229 -9.77 10.81 10.29
C ILE A 229 -11.17 10.65 10.85
N SER A 230 -11.76 9.47 10.66
CA SER A 230 -12.90 9.00 11.42
C SER A 230 -12.59 7.62 11.98
N ASP A 231 -12.68 7.48 13.30
CA ASP A 231 -12.42 6.23 14.03
C ASP A 231 -11.12 5.52 13.54
N ALA A 232 -11.23 4.30 13.06
CA ALA A 232 -10.12 3.48 12.58
C ALA A 232 -9.73 3.71 11.11
N THR A 233 -10.28 4.76 10.47
CA THR A 233 -10.05 5.02 9.04
C THR A 233 -9.45 6.41 8.83
N ILE A 234 -8.37 6.46 8.09
CA ILE A 234 -7.78 7.69 7.57
C ILE A 234 -8.28 7.87 6.14
N VAL A 235 -8.67 9.09 5.80
CA VAL A 235 -9.06 9.48 4.44
C VAL A 235 -8.15 10.59 3.97
N SER A 236 -7.49 10.40 2.85
CA SER A 236 -6.70 11.43 2.19
C SER A 236 -7.18 11.65 0.76
N ASN A 237 -7.08 12.88 0.26
CA ASN A 237 -7.53 13.28 -1.07
C ASN A 237 -6.36 13.67 -1.99
N PRO A 238 -5.41 12.78 -2.23
CA PRO A 238 -4.24 13.09 -3.06
C PRO A 238 -4.57 13.13 -4.55
N GLY A 239 -5.79 12.82 -4.94
CA GLY A 239 -6.22 12.83 -6.34
C GLY A 239 -6.23 14.22 -6.99
N GLN A 240 -6.22 15.26 -6.16
CA GLN A 240 -5.89 16.61 -6.59
C GLN A 240 -4.36 16.75 -6.62
N THR A 241 -3.72 16.04 -7.54
CA THR A 241 -2.27 15.91 -7.63
C THR A 241 -1.52 17.23 -7.79
N TYR A 242 -2.18 18.27 -8.30
CA TYR A 242 -1.62 19.61 -8.43
C TYR A 242 -2.00 20.55 -7.28
N ASN A 243 -2.79 20.09 -6.31
CA ASN A 243 -3.10 20.90 -5.14
C ASN A 243 -1.91 20.90 -4.18
N PRO A 244 -1.37 22.08 -3.83
CA PRO A 244 -0.21 22.20 -2.93
C PRO A 244 -0.40 21.57 -1.56
N VAL A 245 -1.63 21.34 -1.09
CA VAL A 245 -1.93 20.68 0.18
C VAL A 245 -1.40 19.25 0.23
N ASN A 246 -1.26 18.59 -0.92
CA ASN A 246 -0.74 17.23 -1.03
C ASN A 246 0.80 17.15 -1.04
N GLY A 247 1.48 18.27 -0.82
CA GLY A 247 2.93 18.33 -0.76
C GLY A 247 3.62 18.43 -2.13
N PRO A 248 4.97 18.36 -2.14
CA PRO A 248 5.76 18.56 -3.36
C PRO A 248 5.71 17.41 -4.37
N LEU A 249 5.51 16.18 -3.89
CA LEU A 249 5.49 14.96 -4.69
C LEU A 249 4.20 14.17 -4.48
N PRO A 250 3.03 14.72 -4.84
CA PRO A 250 1.78 14.01 -4.62
C PRO A 250 1.78 12.64 -5.29
N ASP A 251 1.55 11.60 -4.51
CA ASP A 251 1.39 10.24 -4.98
C ASP A 251 0.10 9.66 -4.39
N TYR A 252 -0.70 9.10 -5.25
CA TYR A 252 -2.01 8.62 -4.96
C TYR A 252 -2.09 7.11 -5.20
N GLY A 253 -2.53 6.39 -4.18
CA GLY A 253 -2.71 4.94 -4.26
C GLY A 253 -4.00 4.57 -4.97
N ALA A 254 -3.94 3.50 -5.76
CA ALA A 254 -5.03 3.00 -6.57
C ALA A 254 -5.03 1.45 -6.57
N PRO A 255 -5.89 0.73 -7.32
CA PRO A 255 -5.91 -0.73 -7.31
C PRO A 255 -4.54 -1.36 -7.57
N GLY A 256 -4.20 -2.33 -6.73
CA GLY A 256 -2.88 -2.96 -6.70
C GLY A 256 -1.94 -2.40 -5.63
N ASP A 257 -2.27 -1.24 -5.04
CA ASP A 257 -1.55 -0.69 -3.89
C ASP A 257 -2.16 -1.12 -2.54
N SER A 258 -3.16 -1.98 -2.54
CA SER A 258 -3.76 -2.51 -1.31
C SER A 258 -2.70 -3.05 -0.35
N GLY A 259 -2.75 -2.63 0.90
CA GLY A 259 -1.79 -3.00 1.93
C GLY A 259 -0.52 -2.15 1.95
N SER A 260 -0.32 -1.26 0.98
CA SER A 260 0.81 -0.33 0.98
C SER A 260 0.73 0.64 2.18
N PRO A 261 1.89 1.07 2.73
CA PRO A 261 1.93 1.81 3.97
C PRO A 261 1.65 3.30 3.80
N LEU A 262 1.06 3.90 4.83
CA LEU A 262 1.10 5.33 5.11
C LEU A 262 2.04 5.58 6.27
N PHE A 263 3.08 6.37 6.02
CA PHE A 263 4.02 6.83 7.03
C PHE A 263 3.67 8.25 7.47
N ALA A 264 3.83 8.52 8.76
CA ALA A 264 3.80 9.87 9.31
C ALA A 264 5.09 10.17 10.05
N TYR A 265 5.58 11.40 9.97
CA TYR A 265 6.69 11.84 10.81
C TYR A 265 6.14 12.35 12.14
N ASP A 266 6.48 11.65 13.22
CA ASP A 266 6.14 12.05 14.58
C ASP A 266 7.22 13.00 15.12
N GLU A 267 6.91 14.29 15.16
CA GLU A 267 7.82 15.35 15.59
C GLU A 267 8.20 15.22 17.06
N GLN A 268 7.30 14.69 17.90
CA GLN A 268 7.59 14.47 19.32
C GLN A 268 8.61 13.36 19.53
N GLN A 269 8.52 12.31 18.71
CA GLN A 269 9.44 11.17 18.77
C GLN A 269 10.65 11.33 17.86
N LYS A 270 10.65 12.35 16.97
CA LYS A 270 11.68 12.55 15.94
C LYS A 270 11.88 11.31 15.05
N LYS A 271 10.78 10.65 14.69
CA LYS A 271 10.80 9.38 13.96
C LYS A 271 9.67 9.30 12.94
N TRP A 272 9.92 8.57 11.87
CA TRP A 272 8.89 8.07 10.99
C TRP A 272 8.21 6.87 11.63
N VAL A 273 6.88 6.84 11.60
CA VAL A 273 6.06 5.73 12.07
C VAL A 273 5.08 5.33 10.99
N ILE A 274 4.82 4.03 10.84
CA ILE A 274 3.71 3.55 10.02
C ILE A 274 2.41 3.74 10.80
N VAL A 275 1.44 4.41 10.18
CA VAL A 275 0.16 4.73 10.83
C VAL A 275 -1.01 3.96 10.27
N ALA A 276 -0.94 3.56 8.99
CA ALA A 276 -2.06 2.89 8.34
C ALA A 276 -1.59 2.10 7.10
N VAL A 277 -2.49 1.24 6.61
CA VAL A 277 -2.34 0.48 5.37
C VAL A 277 -3.47 0.83 4.40
N LEU A 278 -3.17 0.95 3.12
CA LEU A 278 -4.14 1.32 2.11
C LEU A 278 -5.19 0.21 1.94
N ARG A 279 -6.46 0.56 2.15
CA ARG A 279 -7.59 -0.36 2.01
C ARG A 279 -8.29 -0.19 0.66
N ALA A 280 -8.56 1.04 0.29
CA ALA A 280 -9.41 1.34 -0.84
C ALA A 280 -9.13 2.73 -1.43
N TYR A 281 -9.65 2.96 -2.60
CA TYR A 281 -9.67 4.25 -3.25
C TYR A 281 -11.07 4.54 -3.80
N ALA A 282 -11.39 5.80 -4.03
CA ALA A 282 -12.64 6.21 -4.66
C ALA A 282 -12.38 7.20 -5.79
N GLY A 283 -12.90 6.86 -6.97
CA GLY A 283 -12.96 7.73 -8.13
C GLY A 283 -11.63 8.03 -8.83
N ILE A 284 -11.69 8.12 -10.16
CA ILE A 284 -10.53 8.45 -11.00
C ILE A 284 -10.21 9.94 -10.94
N ASN A 285 -11.21 10.79 -10.86
CA ASN A 285 -11.07 12.23 -10.93
C ASN A 285 -11.10 12.96 -9.57
N GLY A 286 -11.62 12.33 -8.55
CA GLY A 286 -11.68 12.86 -7.19
C GLY A 286 -11.08 11.88 -6.20
N ALA A 287 -9.91 11.44 -6.51
CA ALA A 287 -9.32 10.26 -5.95
C ALA A 287 -9.04 10.43 -4.46
N THR A 288 -9.80 9.71 -3.69
CA THR A 288 -9.69 9.59 -2.26
C THR A 288 -9.05 8.26 -1.93
N ASN A 289 -8.05 8.26 -1.07
CA ASN A 289 -7.51 7.04 -0.48
C ASN A 289 -8.11 6.80 0.91
N TRP A 290 -8.51 5.58 1.16
CA TRP A 290 -8.97 5.12 2.46
C TRP A 290 -7.97 4.14 3.05
N TRP A 291 -7.56 4.44 4.26
CA TRP A 291 -6.51 3.74 4.98
C TRP A 291 -7.09 3.11 6.24
N ASN A 292 -6.78 1.86 6.51
CA ASN A 292 -7.04 1.29 7.82
C ASN A 292 -5.88 1.66 8.75
N VAL A 293 -6.21 2.36 9.82
CA VAL A 293 -5.26 2.65 10.90
C VAL A 293 -4.82 1.33 11.52
N ILE A 294 -3.55 1.21 11.82
CA ILE A 294 -3.00 -0.02 12.42
C ILE A 294 -3.62 -0.24 13.80
N PRO A 295 -4.32 -1.36 14.01
CA PRO A 295 -4.86 -1.73 15.31
C PRO A 295 -3.73 -2.25 16.21
N THR A 296 -3.02 -1.34 16.87
CA THR A 296 -1.79 -1.65 17.63
C THR A 296 -2.03 -2.66 18.73
N ASP A 297 -3.17 -2.62 19.43
CA ASP A 297 -3.49 -3.58 20.48
C ASP A 297 -3.61 -5.01 19.91
N TYR A 298 -4.29 -5.16 18.78
CA TYR A 298 -4.38 -6.44 18.08
C TYR A 298 -3.03 -6.94 17.62
N LEU A 299 -2.23 -6.08 16.99
CA LEU A 299 -0.90 -6.42 16.52
C LEU A 299 0.01 -6.86 17.67
N ASN A 300 -0.04 -6.16 18.79
CA ASN A 300 0.71 -6.50 19.98
C ASN A 300 0.28 -7.87 20.54
N GLN A 301 -1.02 -8.15 20.60
CA GLN A 301 -1.55 -9.43 21.03
C GLN A 301 -1.05 -10.57 20.13
N VAL A 302 -1.15 -10.41 18.80
CA VAL A 302 -0.66 -11.43 17.84
C VAL A 302 0.81 -11.76 18.08
N MET A 303 1.65 -10.75 18.28
CA MET A 303 3.07 -10.97 18.51
C MET A 303 3.38 -11.59 19.86
N GLN A 304 2.61 -11.28 20.90
CA GLN A 304 2.74 -11.91 22.22
C GLN A 304 2.29 -13.37 22.20
N ASP A 305 1.18 -13.67 21.54
CA ASP A 305 0.63 -15.02 21.44
C ASP A 305 1.61 -15.98 20.73
N ASP A 306 2.40 -15.46 19.81
CA ASP A 306 3.43 -16.23 19.10
C ASP A 306 4.78 -16.30 19.85
N PHE A 307 4.86 -15.76 21.05
CA PHE A 307 6.08 -15.69 21.88
C PHE A 307 7.23 -14.91 21.26
N ASP A 308 6.95 -14.05 20.32
CA ASP A 308 7.96 -13.16 19.77
C ASP A 308 8.20 -11.96 20.70
N ALA A 309 9.40 -11.41 20.60
CA ALA A 309 9.73 -10.26 21.43
C ALA A 309 8.77 -9.11 21.18
N PRO A 310 8.45 -8.33 22.23
CA PRO A 310 7.62 -7.14 22.08
C PRO A 310 8.21 -6.20 21.03
N VAL A 311 7.36 -5.71 20.13
CA VAL A 311 7.76 -4.68 19.18
C VAL A 311 7.86 -3.36 19.90
N ASP A 312 8.95 -2.64 19.70
CA ASP A 312 9.02 -1.24 20.05
C ASP A 312 8.22 -0.44 19.00
N PHE A 313 6.97 -0.14 19.34
CA PHE A 313 6.07 0.61 18.47
C PHE A 313 6.52 2.06 18.21
N VAL A 314 7.47 2.56 18.95
CA VAL A 314 7.96 3.94 18.84
C VAL A 314 9.30 3.99 18.14
N SER A 315 10.20 3.05 18.41
CA SER A 315 11.59 3.13 17.96
C SER A 315 11.79 2.69 16.51
N GLY A 316 10.98 1.77 16.00
CA GLY A 316 11.25 1.09 14.73
C GLY A 316 12.55 0.30 14.72
N LEU A 317 13.26 0.32 15.85
CA LEU A 317 14.42 -0.54 16.00
C LEU A 317 13.92 -1.97 16.14
N PRO A 318 14.65 -2.95 15.60
CA PRO A 318 14.45 -4.31 16.04
C PRO A 318 14.55 -4.29 17.58
N PRO A 319 13.70 -5.06 18.27
CA PRO A 319 13.86 -5.22 19.71
C PRO A 319 15.35 -5.49 19.97
N PRO A 320 15.92 -4.94 21.06
CA PRO A 320 17.35 -5.03 21.35
C PRO A 320 17.76 -6.48 21.15
N GLU A 321 18.73 -6.68 20.29
CA GLU A 321 19.20 -7.96 19.74
C GLU A 321 18.57 -9.17 20.43
N LEU A 322 17.50 -9.66 19.87
CA LEU A 322 17.01 -10.98 20.22
C LEU A 322 18.20 -11.92 19.96
N ASP A 323 18.90 -12.28 21.02
CA ASP A 323 19.85 -13.35 20.90
C ASP A 323 19.07 -14.55 20.35
N ILE A 324 19.25 -14.78 19.06
CA ILE A 324 18.66 -15.90 18.34
C ILE A 324 18.88 -17.21 19.11
N ARG A 325 19.93 -17.30 19.90
CA ARG A 325 20.25 -18.42 20.77
C ARG A 325 19.29 -18.54 21.96
N GLN A 326 18.75 -17.45 22.50
CA GLN A 326 17.77 -17.52 23.58
C GLN A 326 16.39 -17.94 23.05
N ASN A 327 15.99 -17.49 21.87
CA ASN A 327 14.72 -17.92 21.25
C ASN A 327 14.74 -19.38 20.84
N ILE A 328 15.89 -19.93 20.45
CA ILE A 328 16.03 -21.36 20.14
C ILE A 328 15.91 -22.20 21.41
N ARG A 329 16.41 -21.75 22.56
CA ARG A 329 16.31 -22.46 23.83
C ARG A 329 14.87 -22.57 24.35
N HIS A 330 14.04 -21.58 24.11
CA HIS A 330 12.63 -21.63 24.52
C HIS A 330 11.74 -22.49 23.60
N ARG A 331 12.20 -22.80 22.39
CA ARG A 331 11.44 -23.66 21.45
C ARG A 331 11.69 -25.16 21.60
N HIS A 332 12.70 -25.56 22.36
CA HIS A 332 12.95 -26.96 22.68
C HIS A 332 12.90 -27.12 24.22
N PRO A 333 11.80 -27.69 24.76
CA PRO A 333 11.85 -28.12 26.13
C PRO A 333 13.02 -29.11 26.23
N GLU A 334 13.89 -28.91 27.21
CA GLU A 334 14.95 -29.87 27.54
C GLU A 334 14.31 -31.25 27.65
N PRO A 335 14.89 -32.30 27.04
CA PRO A 335 14.43 -33.66 27.27
C PRO A 335 14.55 -33.94 28.77
N GLY A 336 13.41 -34.24 29.38
CA GLY A 336 13.22 -34.32 30.81
C GLY A 336 14.34 -35.03 31.56
N GLN A 337 14.65 -34.48 32.72
CA GLN A 337 15.27 -35.20 33.83
C GLN A 337 14.24 -36.10 34.47
#